data_97aef4071b6c2559adf77f8e754faf17
#
_entry.id   97aef4071b6c2559adf77f8e754faf17
#
_cell.length_a   1.000
_cell.length_b   1.000
_cell.length_c   1.000
_cell.angle_alpha   90.00
_cell.angle_beta   90.00
_cell.angle_gamma   90.00
#
_symmetry.space_group_name_H-M   'P 1'
#
loop_
_entity.id
_entity.type
_entity.pdbx_description
1 polymer ?
#
loop_
_entity_poly.entity_id
_entity_poly.type
_entity_poly.pdbx_seq_one_letter_code
_entity_poly.pdbx_strand_id
1 'polypeptide(L)'
;MADLYVGLVHYPIYNKRMNVIAGAVTNFDIHDISRTCRTYNVQGYYIIHPLEVQKQIIDKILSYWQEGYGKVYNPDRADALSRVLWQPDIASAVQTIVERTGKQPYVVTTDARIYPNTVSYSFMRKQLQEGDRPVLLL
;
A
#
# COMPACT_ATOMS: atom_id res chain seq x y z
N MET A 1 10.97 15.16 -7.87
CA MET A 1 10.70 13.74 -7.73
C MET A 1 9.32 13.54 -7.09
N ALA A 2 8.47 12.73 -7.68
CA ALA A 2 7.12 12.50 -7.17
C ALA A 2 7.13 11.50 -6.01
N ASP A 3 6.18 11.65 -5.09
CA ASP A 3 5.97 10.70 -4.01
C ASP A 3 5.32 9.42 -4.51
N LEU A 4 5.81 8.28 -4.03
CA LEU A 4 5.26 6.97 -4.33
C LEU A 4 4.56 6.39 -3.08
N TYR A 5 3.36 5.92 -3.28
CA TYR A 5 2.55 5.18 -2.31
C TYR A 5 2.22 3.81 -2.87
N VAL A 6 2.11 2.83 -2.01
CA VAL A 6 1.75 1.45 -2.39
C VAL A 6 0.48 1.05 -1.66
N GLY A 7 -0.42 0.38 -2.35
CA GLY A 7 -1.62 -0.19 -1.77
C GLY A 7 -1.72 -1.67 -2.08
N LEU A 8 -2.03 -2.48 -1.09
CA LEU A 8 -2.35 -3.88 -1.27
C LEU A 8 -3.86 -4.06 -1.16
N VAL A 9 -4.49 -4.38 -2.29
CA VAL A 9 -5.95 -4.48 -2.39
C VAL A 9 -6.39 -5.90 -2.07
N HIS A 10 -7.10 -6.07 -0.96
CA HIS A 10 -7.71 -7.34 -0.58
C HIS A 10 -9.19 -7.42 -0.96
N TYR A 11 -9.80 -6.32 -1.38
CA TYR A 11 -11.17 -6.24 -1.85
C TYR A 11 -11.33 -4.96 -2.72
N PRO A 12 -12.02 -5.03 -3.85
CA PRO A 12 -12.55 -6.23 -4.50
C PRO A 12 -11.45 -6.99 -5.25
N ILE A 13 -11.46 -8.30 -5.14
CA ILE A 13 -10.59 -9.17 -5.95
C ILE A 13 -11.42 -10.31 -6.56
N TYR A 14 -10.88 -10.95 -7.59
CA TYR A 14 -11.54 -12.09 -8.24
C TYR A 14 -10.91 -13.41 -7.80
N ASN A 15 -11.77 -14.40 -7.56
CA ASN A 15 -11.32 -15.78 -7.41
C ASN A 15 -11.18 -16.46 -8.79
N LYS A 16 -10.82 -17.75 -8.80
CA LYS A 16 -10.68 -18.52 -10.04
C LYS A 16 -11.97 -18.62 -10.86
N ARG A 17 -13.13 -18.43 -10.23
CA ARG A 17 -14.46 -18.45 -10.87
C ARG A 17 -14.95 -17.07 -11.29
N MET A 18 -14.08 -16.05 -11.19
CA MET A 18 -14.40 -14.65 -11.48
C MET A 18 -15.49 -14.05 -10.57
N ASN A 19 -15.70 -14.62 -9.40
CA ASN A 19 -16.54 -14.01 -8.36
C ASN A 19 -15.74 -12.99 -7.57
N VAL A 20 -16.37 -11.88 -7.21
CA VAL A 20 -15.77 -10.85 -6.36
C VAL A 20 -15.72 -11.38 -4.93
N ILE A 21 -14.53 -11.40 -4.36
CA ILE A 21 -14.26 -11.86 -2.99
C ILE A 21 -13.33 -10.88 -2.27
N ALA A 22 -13.21 -11.07 -0.95
CA ALA A 22 -12.18 -10.42 -0.14
C ALA A 22 -11.10 -11.44 0.23
N GLY A 23 -9.83 -11.06 0.06
CA GLY A 23 -8.71 -11.85 0.54
C GLY A 23 -8.44 -11.59 2.03
N ALA A 24 -7.75 -12.52 2.68
CA ALA A 24 -7.30 -12.32 4.06
C ALA A 24 -5.94 -11.64 4.09
N VAL A 25 -5.77 -10.68 5.01
CA VAL A 25 -4.46 -10.06 5.26
C VAL A 25 -3.58 -11.07 6.00
N THR A 26 -2.37 -11.26 5.52
CA THR A 26 -1.38 -12.11 6.17
C THR A 26 -0.30 -11.28 6.87
N ASN A 27 0.36 -11.91 7.84
CA ASN A 27 1.51 -11.28 8.49
C ASN A 27 2.65 -11.00 7.51
N PHE A 28 2.82 -11.86 6.51
CA PHE A 28 3.81 -11.65 5.43
C PHE A 28 3.51 -10.41 4.60
N ASP A 29 2.24 -10.16 4.26
CA ASP A 29 1.84 -8.95 3.52
C ASP A 29 2.27 -7.68 4.27
N ILE A 30 2.08 -7.67 5.58
CA ILE A 30 2.42 -6.52 6.42
C ILE A 30 3.94 -6.33 6.48
N HIS A 31 4.69 -7.38 6.80
CA HIS A 31 6.13 -7.27 7.01
C HIS A 31 6.92 -7.11 5.71
N ASP A 32 6.68 -7.96 4.72
CA ASP A 32 7.53 -8.02 3.53
C ASP A 32 7.34 -6.80 2.64
N ILE A 33 6.09 -6.38 2.42
CA ILE A 33 5.82 -5.20 1.60
C ILE A 33 6.27 -3.92 2.30
N SER A 34 6.07 -3.79 3.60
CA SER A 34 6.50 -2.61 4.34
C SER A 34 8.03 -2.45 4.34
N ARG A 35 8.77 -3.55 4.45
CA ARG A 35 10.23 -3.53 4.36
C ARG A 35 10.71 -3.10 2.98
N THR A 36 10.08 -3.61 1.92
CA THR A 36 10.35 -3.18 0.55
C THR A 36 10.04 -1.70 0.36
N CYS A 37 8.89 -1.25 0.86
CA CYS A 37 8.51 0.16 0.83
C CYS A 37 9.55 1.04 1.53
N ARG A 38 10.08 0.61 2.66
CA ARG A 38 11.11 1.36 3.37
C ARG A 38 12.41 1.43 2.59
N THR A 39 12.81 0.32 1.96
CA THR A 39 14.01 0.24 1.14
C THR A 39 13.99 1.25 -0.01
N TYR A 40 12.85 1.40 -0.67
CA TYR A 40 12.68 2.31 -1.80
C TYR A 40 12.09 3.68 -1.43
N ASN A 41 12.05 4.00 -0.15
CA ASN A 41 11.55 5.28 0.38
C ASN A 41 10.12 5.60 -0.10
N VAL A 42 9.27 4.60 -0.13
CA VAL A 42 7.83 4.77 -0.38
C VAL A 42 7.22 5.55 0.78
N GLN A 43 6.39 6.54 0.49
CA GLN A 43 5.86 7.47 1.49
C GLN A 43 4.76 6.89 2.39
N GLY A 44 4.04 5.89 1.89
CA GLY A 44 3.00 5.20 2.66
C GLY A 44 2.63 3.87 2.03
N TYR A 45 2.26 2.91 2.87
CA TYR A 45 1.78 1.61 2.46
C TYR A 45 0.38 1.40 3.04
N TYR A 46 -0.61 1.28 2.16
CA TYR A 46 -2.00 1.10 2.54
C TYR A 46 -2.40 -0.36 2.38
N ILE A 47 -2.94 -0.93 3.46
CA ILE A 47 -3.59 -2.24 3.40
C ILE A 47 -5.09 -1.98 3.28
N ILE A 48 -5.65 -2.34 2.13
CA ILE A 48 -7.02 -1.99 1.75
C ILE A 48 -7.92 -3.21 1.96
N HIS A 49 -8.76 -3.12 2.97
CA HIS A 49 -9.69 -4.18 3.34
C HIS A 49 -10.92 -3.60 4.04
N PRO A 50 -12.16 -3.95 3.62
CA PRO A 50 -13.37 -3.35 4.19
C PRO A 50 -13.79 -3.94 5.54
N LEU A 51 -13.30 -5.13 5.91
CA LEU A 51 -13.76 -5.84 7.10
C LEU A 51 -13.06 -5.39 8.37
N GLU A 52 -13.83 -5.03 9.38
CA GLU A 52 -13.34 -4.58 10.69
C GLU A 52 -12.47 -5.65 11.38
N VAL A 53 -12.79 -6.93 11.23
CA VAL A 53 -11.98 -8.03 11.78
C VAL A 53 -10.56 -8.01 11.25
N GLN A 54 -10.39 -7.74 9.96
CA GLN A 54 -9.06 -7.64 9.35
C GLN A 54 -8.32 -6.40 9.83
N LYS A 55 -9.02 -5.28 9.99
CA LYS A 55 -8.45 -4.07 10.59
C LYS A 55 -7.91 -4.34 11.98
N GLN A 56 -8.66 -5.07 12.82
CA GLN A 56 -8.23 -5.42 14.17
C GLN A 56 -6.95 -6.25 14.19
N ILE A 57 -6.79 -7.17 13.24
CA ILE A 57 -5.57 -7.97 13.09
C ILE A 57 -4.38 -7.07 12.75
N ILE A 58 -4.57 -6.17 11.80
CA ILE A 58 -3.55 -5.20 11.39
C ILE A 58 -3.15 -4.31 12.57
N ASP A 59 -4.14 -3.73 13.26
CA ASP A 59 -3.91 -2.85 14.40
C ASP A 59 -3.12 -3.55 15.52
N LYS A 60 -3.42 -4.82 15.77
CA LYS A 60 -2.73 -5.63 16.78
C LYS A 60 -1.26 -5.83 16.42
N ILE A 61 -0.97 -6.14 15.18
CA ILE A 61 0.40 -6.33 14.68
C ILE A 61 1.16 -5.00 14.73
N LEU A 62 0.57 -3.92 14.25
CA LEU A 62 1.21 -2.60 14.25
C LEU A 62 1.45 -2.11 15.69
N SER A 63 0.52 -2.32 16.60
CA SER A 63 0.68 -1.94 18.01
C SER A 63 1.85 -2.67 18.66
N TYR A 64 2.02 -3.97 18.41
CA TYR A 64 3.16 -4.72 18.91
C TYR A 64 4.51 -4.12 18.47
N TRP A 65 4.60 -3.72 17.19
CA TRP A 65 5.85 -3.19 16.63
C TRP A 65 6.07 -1.71 16.91
N GLN A 66 5.03 -0.91 17.08
CA GLN A 66 5.13 0.53 17.32
C GLN A 66 5.18 0.90 18.81
N GLU A 67 4.43 0.18 19.64
CA GLU A 67 4.23 0.53 21.05
C GLU A 67 4.69 -0.58 22.01
N GLY A 68 4.82 -1.82 21.52
CA GLY A 68 5.16 -2.99 22.32
C GLY A 68 6.63 -3.37 22.25
N TYR A 69 6.91 -4.61 22.68
CA TYR A 69 8.26 -5.15 22.76
C TYR A 69 8.96 -5.25 21.39
N GLY A 70 8.22 -5.38 20.31
CA GLY A 70 8.79 -5.46 18.95
C GLY A 70 9.68 -4.28 18.62
N LYS A 71 9.32 -3.08 19.07
CA LYS A 71 10.12 -1.87 18.89
C LYS A 71 11.50 -1.95 19.54
N VAL A 72 11.57 -2.58 20.71
CA VAL A 72 12.83 -2.80 21.43
C VAL A 72 13.62 -3.95 20.79
N TYR A 73 12.92 -5.02 20.41
CA TYR A 73 13.53 -6.22 19.83
C TYR A 73 14.16 -5.94 18.45
N ASN A 74 13.47 -5.22 17.58
CA ASN A 74 13.97 -4.88 16.24
C ASN A 74 13.49 -3.49 15.82
N PRO A 75 14.24 -2.43 16.18
CA PRO A 75 13.87 -1.04 15.84
C PRO A 75 13.76 -0.78 14.33
N ASP A 76 14.58 -1.44 13.51
CA ASP A 76 14.55 -1.26 12.05
C ASP A 76 13.25 -1.79 11.46
N ARG A 77 12.76 -2.92 11.97
CA ARG A 77 11.47 -3.46 11.55
C ARG A 77 10.32 -2.57 12.01
N ALA A 78 10.39 -2.03 13.23
CA ALA A 78 9.42 -1.06 13.73
C ALA A 78 9.38 0.19 12.82
N ASP A 79 10.53 0.70 12.41
CA ASP A 79 10.63 1.81 11.47
C ASP A 79 9.99 1.47 10.12
N ALA A 80 10.26 0.29 9.57
CA ALA A 80 9.64 -0.15 8.32
C ALA A 80 8.11 -0.19 8.40
N LEU A 81 7.56 -0.61 9.54
CA LEU A 81 6.11 -0.70 9.76
C LEU A 81 5.45 0.64 10.11
N SER A 82 6.21 1.68 10.38
CA SER A 82 5.67 2.99 10.79
C SER A 82 4.84 3.68 9.71
N ARG A 83 4.99 3.30 8.45
CA ARG A 83 4.28 3.87 7.30
C ARG A 83 3.09 3.06 6.84
N VAL A 84 2.77 1.97 7.53
CA VAL A 84 1.62 1.11 7.20
C VAL A 84 0.35 1.72 7.76
N LEU A 85 -0.66 1.83 6.91
CA LEU A 85 -2.00 2.32 7.27
C LEU A 85 -3.07 1.40 6.70
N TRP A 86 -4.08 1.10 7.52
CA TRP A 86 -5.29 0.46 7.04
C TRP A 86 -6.20 1.49 6.36
N GLN A 87 -6.84 1.09 5.26
CA GLN A 87 -7.90 1.86 4.62
C GLN A 87 -9.06 0.92 4.24
N PRO A 88 -10.31 1.36 4.34
CA PRO A 88 -11.46 0.51 4.02
C PRO A 88 -11.61 0.26 2.51
N ASP A 89 -11.15 1.19 1.68
CA ASP A 89 -11.29 1.15 0.23
C ASP A 89 -10.21 1.99 -0.47
N ILE A 90 -10.16 1.89 -1.79
CA ILE A 90 -9.20 2.64 -2.62
C ILE A 90 -9.47 4.14 -2.55
N ALA A 91 -10.75 4.55 -2.54
CA ALA A 91 -11.11 5.97 -2.49
C ALA A 91 -10.58 6.64 -1.22
N SER A 92 -10.65 5.96 -0.08
CA SER A 92 -10.10 6.45 1.19
C SER A 92 -8.57 6.57 1.16
N ALA A 93 -7.88 5.62 0.53
CA ALA A 93 -6.44 5.71 0.33
C ALA A 93 -6.06 6.91 -0.55
N VAL A 94 -6.77 7.11 -1.65
CA VAL A 94 -6.59 8.28 -2.52
C VAL A 94 -6.81 9.57 -1.75
N GLN A 95 -7.86 9.65 -0.95
CA GLN A 95 -8.16 10.83 -0.15
C GLN A 95 -7.04 11.16 0.85
N THR A 96 -6.46 10.16 1.48
CA THR A 96 -5.32 10.33 2.38
C THR A 96 -4.13 10.95 1.64
N ILE A 97 -3.86 10.53 0.42
CA ILE A 97 -2.78 11.09 -0.40
C ILE A 97 -3.09 12.54 -0.77
N VAL A 98 -4.33 12.85 -1.15
CA VAL A 98 -4.75 14.22 -1.45
C VAL A 98 -4.56 15.13 -0.23
N GLU A 99 -4.93 14.68 0.95
CA GLU A 99 -4.74 15.44 2.19
C GLU A 99 -3.27 15.70 2.51
N ARG A 100 -2.38 14.75 2.21
CA ARG A 100 -0.95 14.88 2.46
C ARG A 100 -0.22 15.75 1.44
N THR A 101 -0.61 15.67 0.17
CA THR A 101 0.14 16.25 -0.94
C THR A 101 -0.55 17.43 -1.60
N GLY A 102 -1.87 17.60 -1.38
CA GLY A 102 -2.70 18.58 -2.07
C GLY A 102 -2.99 18.23 -3.53
N LYS A 103 -2.64 17.01 -3.98
CA LYS A 103 -2.74 16.61 -5.38
C LYS A 103 -3.41 15.25 -5.50
N GLN A 104 -4.19 15.08 -6.59
CA GLN A 104 -4.75 13.78 -6.96
C GLN A 104 -3.64 12.86 -7.48
N PRO A 105 -3.51 11.64 -6.93
CA PRO A 105 -2.48 10.72 -7.41
C PRO A 105 -2.83 10.12 -8.76
N TYR A 106 -1.81 9.71 -9.51
CA TYR A 106 -1.99 8.68 -10.51
C TYR A 106 -2.24 7.36 -9.79
N VAL A 107 -3.34 6.69 -10.12
CA VAL A 107 -3.62 5.33 -9.63
C VAL A 107 -3.16 4.35 -10.69
N VAL A 108 -2.18 3.54 -10.36
CA VAL A 108 -1.55 2.58 -11.28
C VAL A 108 -1.74 1.18 -10.72
N THR A 109 -2.38 0.33 -11.49
CA THR A 109 -2.58 -1.08 -11.11
C THR A 109 -1.53 -1.97 -11.76
N THR A 110 -1.19 -3.06 -11.10
CA THR A 110 -0.30 -4.09 -11.64
C THR A 110 -1.11 -5.27 -12.15
N ASP A 111 -0.74 -5.80 -13.31
CA ASP A 111 -1.35 -7.00 -13.89
C ASP A 111 -0.33 -7.67 -14.81
N ALA A 112 -0.39 -8.98 -14.90
CA ALA A 112 0.43 -9.75 -15.83
C ALA A 112 -0.04 -9.61 -17.29
N ARG A 113 -1.27 -9.18 -17.50
CA ARG A 113 -1.88 -8.98 -18.82
C ARG A 113 -1.64 -7.56 -19.32
N ILE A 114 -1.66 -7.41 -20.65
CA ILE A 114 -1.53 -6.13 -21.32
C ILE A 114 -2.92 -5.64 -21.76
N TYR A 115 -3.23 -4.41 -21.40
CA TYR A 115 -4.47 -3.72 -21.75
C TYR A 115 -4.16 -2.49 -22.61
N PRO A 116 -5.16 -1.90 -23.28
CA PRO A 116 -4.93 -0.70 -24.11
C PRO A 116 -4.32 0.49 -23.34
N ASN A 117 -4.58 0.58 -22.04
CA ASN A 117 -4.05 1.65 -21.17
C ASN A 117 -2.79 1.25 -20.40
N THR A 118 -2.19 0.10 -20.69
CA THR A 118 -0.94 -0.33 -20.06
C THR A 118 0.19 0.61 -20.46
N VAL A 119 0.98 1.00 -19.48
CA VAL A 119 2.17 1.83 -19.68
C VAL A 119 3.45 1.07 -19.34
N SER A 120 4.57 1.48 -19.92
CA SER A 120 5.85 0.85 -19.66
C SER A 120 6.46 1.24 -18.31
N TYR A 121 7.36 0.43 -17.80
CA TYR A 121 8.16 0.79 -16.62
C TYR A 121 8.98 2.06 -16.87
N SER A 122 9.50 2.25 -18.07
CA SER A 122 10.25 3.46 -18.43
C SER A 122 9.39 4.71 -18.34
N PHE A 123 8.13 4.65 -18.79
CA PHE A 123 7.17 5.74 -18.65
C PHE A 123 6.95 6.08 -17.18
N MET A 124 6.68 5.08 -16.34
CA MET A 124 6.43 5.32 -14.92
C MET A 124 7.67 5.82 -14.18
N ARG A 125 8.85 5.32 -14.54
CA ARG A 125 10.12 5.83 -13.99
C ARG A 125 10.25 7.32 -14.25
N LYS A 126 9.99 7.75 -15.48
CA LYS A 126 10.04 9.16 -15.87
C LYS A 126 9.05 10.00 -15.09
N GLN A 127 7.81 9.52 -14.93
CA GLN A 127 6.78 10.21 -14.13
C GLN A 127 7.23 10.40 -12.67
N LEU A 128 7.85 9.39 -12.07
CA LEU A 128 8.35 9.47 -10.70
C LEU A 128 9.55 10.39 -10.55
N GLN A 129 10.50 10.34 -11.50
CA GLN A 129 11.74 11.12 -11.42
C GLN A 129 11.56 12.59 -11.78
N GLU A 130 10.77 12.89 -12.80
CA GLU A 130 10.63 14.23 -13.38
C GLU A 130 9.30 14.90 -12.99
N GLY A 131 8.30 14.14 -12.62
CA GLY A 131 6.99 14.65 -12.25
C GLY A 131 6.90 15.07 -10.79
N ASP A 132 5.80 15.73 -10.45
CA ASP A 132 5.46 16.16 -9.09
C ASP A 132 4.13 15.58 -8.60
N ARG A 133 3.42 14.86 -9.46
CA ARG A 133 2.15 14.24 -9.13
C ARG A 133 2.40 12.91 -8.41
N PRO A 134 1.81 12.70 -7.21
CA PRO A 134 2.00 11.46 -6.48
C PRO A 134 1.45 10.25 -7.24
N VAL A 135 2.01 9.08 -7.00
CA VAL A 135 1.61 7.81 -7.62
C VAL A 135 1.15 6.86 -6.52
N LEU A 136 -0.04 6.28 -6.70
CA LEU A 136 -0.52 5.16 -5.88
C LEU A 136 -0.45 3.90 -6.73
N LEU A 137 0.48 3.02 -6.38
CA LEU A 137 0.67 1.72 -7.03
C LEU A 137 -0.13 0.65 -6.28
N LEU A 138 -1.02 -0.04 -6.98
CA LEU A 138 -1.88 -1.09 -6.43
C LEU A 138 -1.50 -2.47 -6.95
#